data_f2c275e820976305a6ae81120583b76a
#
_entry.id   f2c275e820976305a6ae81120583b76a
#
_cell.length_a   1.000
_cell.length_b   1.000
_cell.length_c   1.000
_cell.angle_alpha   90.00
_cell.angle_beta   90.00
_cell.angle_gamma   90.00
#
_symmetry.space_group_name_H-M   'P 1'
#
loop_
_entity.id
_entity.type
_entity.pdbx_description
1 polymer ?
#
loop_
_entity_poly.entity_id
_entity_poly.type
_entity_poly.pdbx_seq_one_letter_code
_entity_poly.pdbx_strand_id
1 'polypeptide(L)'
;MKKRVGTVWYPTPFFADNLDAENVVVKTVDDLNGLDLLVFWGGGDVHPSLYREKNEYSYGMYLNRDKFESFIFNKALLCVPILGICRGAQLSCVLTGGKLWQHVDNHGRDHNIVMKDGTVIKANSTHHQMMIPSKETEILATSEKVLSPLKKTQDGKKESNDPEPEICFNDAARCLMIQGHPEYHDSPAEFKTLT
;
A
#
# COMPACT_ATOMS: atom_id res chain seq x y z
N MET A 1 0.29 19.11 21.44
CA MET A 1 -0.62 17.97 21.45
C MET A 1 0.09 16.83 20.71
N LYS A 2 -0.03 15.60 21.19
CA LYS A 2 0.45 14.43 20.46
C LYS A 2 -0.29 14.31 19.12
N LYS A 3 0.41 13.86 18.09
CA LYS A 3 -0.22 13.50 16.81
C LYS A 3 -1.16 12.31 17.01
N ARG A 4 -2.25 12.27 16.26
CA ARG A 4 -3.24 11.19 16.33
C ARG A 4 -3.21 10.39 15.04
N VAL A 5 -2.82 9.13 15.14
CA VAL A 5 -2.74 8.22 13.98
C VAL A 5 -3.85 7.18 14.07
N GLY A 6 -4.76 7.23 13.11
CA GLY A 6 -5.82 6.25 12.94
C GLY A 6 -5.28 5.00 12.26
N THR A 7 -5.63 3.83 12.77
CA THR A 7 -5.31 2.55 12.15
C THR A 7 -6.58 1.74 11.96
N VAL A 8 -6.78 1.20 10.78
CA VAL A 8 -7.95 0.36 10.49
C VAL A 8 -7.62 -1.08 10.87
N TRP A 9 -8.46 -1.72 11.69
CA TRP A 9 -8.38 -3.09 12.21
C TRP A 9 -7.42 -3.33 13.38
N TYR A 10 -6.15 -2.90 13.29
CA TYR A 10 -5.15 -3.25 14.32
C TYR A 10 -4.45 -2.00 14.83
N PRO A 11 -4.35 -1.80 16.15
CA PRO A 11 -3.39 -0.85 16.69
C PRO A 11 -1.98 -1.39 16.38
N THR A 12 -1.09 -0.56 15.85
CA THR A 12 0.31 -0.92 15.80
C THR A 12 1.13 0.07 16.62
N PRO A 13 2.05 -0.41 17.43
CA PRO A 13 2.91 0.46 18.21
C PRO A 13 3.89 1.28 17.36
N PHE A 14 4.12 0.89 16.10
CA PHE A 14 5.12 1.49 15.23
C PHE A 14 5.09 3.03 15.23
N PHE A 15 3.92 3.63 14.99
CA PHE A 15 3.81 5.09 14.97
C PHE A 15 3.81 5.70 16.38
N ALA A 16 3.25 5.01 17.38
CA ALA A 16 3.30 5.46 18.76
C ALA A 16 4.74 5.53 19.27
N ASP A 17 5.55 4.53 18.94
CA ASP A 17 6.92 4.40 19.42
C ASP A 17 7.89 5.33 18.65
N ASN A 18 7.67 5.53 17.35
CA ASN A 18 8.60 6.29 16.51
C ASN A 18 8.22 7.77 16.32
N LEU A 19 6.94 8.14 16.46
CA LEU A 19 6.45 9.49 16.16
C LEU A 19 5.85 10.21 17.38
N ASP A 20 5.97 9.66 18.59
CA ASP A 20 5.26 10.15 19.79
C ASP A 20 3.76 10.41 19.53
N ALA A 21 3.12 9.47 18.86
CA ALA A 21 1.73 9.58 18.43
C ALA A 21 0.77 8.78 19.32
N GLU A 22 -0.49 9.22 19.36
CA GLU A 22 -1.59 8.45 19.91
C GLU A 22 -2.17 7.55 18.81
N ASN A 23 -2.29 6.26 19.09
CA ASN A 23 -2.97 5.31 18.19
C ASN A 23 -4.48 5.31 18.44
N VAL A 24 -5.25 5.51 17.37
CA VAL A 24 -6.71 5.43 17.34
C VAL A 24 -7.12 4.26 16.46
N VAL A 25 -7.82 3.27 17.01
CA VAL A 25 -8.40 2.19 16.19
C VAL A 25 -9.69 2.67 15.55
N VAL A 26 -9.68 2.82 14.22
CA VAL A 26 -10.84 3.29 13.46
C VAL A 26 -11.83 2.15 13.25
N LYS A 27 -13.01 2.28 13.83
CA LYS A 27 -14.13 1.35 13.71
C LYS A 27 -15.36 1.99 13.07
N THR A 28 -15.44 3.31 13.14
CA THR A 28 -16.55 4.11 12.59
C THR A 28 -16.01 5.35 11.88
N VAL A 29 -16.87 6.05 11.16
CA VAL A 29 -16.51 7.32 10.51
C VAL A 29 -16.18 8.41 11.54
N ASP A 30 -16.81 8.37 12.71
CA ASP A 30 -16.59 9.38 13.77
C ASP A 30 -15.16 9.31 14.32
N ASP A 31 -14.52 8.14 14.27
CA ASP A 31 -13.14 7.96 14.70
C ASP A 31 -12.12 8.68 13.79
N LEU A 32 -12.54 9.13 12.59
CA LEU A 32 -11.71 9.94 11.69
C LEU A 32 -11.51 11.38 12.20
N ASN A 33 -12.39 11.85 13.10
CA ASN A 33 -12.33 13.22 13.57
C ASN A 33 -11.04 13.50 14.36
N GLY A 34 -10.31 14.52 13.90
CA GLY A 34 -9.08 14.99 14.55
C GLY A 34 -7.88 14.04 14.39
N LEU A 35 -7.90 13.15 13.42
CA LEU A 35 -6.72 12.39 13.02
C LEU A 35 -5.75 13.27 12.22
N ASP A 36 -4.45 13.11 12.47
CA ASP A 36 -3.38 13.69 11.65
C ASP A 36 -2.97 12.77 10.49
N LEU A 37 -3.20 11.46 10.62
CA LEU A 37 -2.88 10.44 9.62
C LEU A 37 -3.83 9.25 9.77
N LEU A 38 -4.21 8.63 8.64
CA LEU A 38 -4.93 7.36 8.60
C LEU A 38 -4.09 6.30 7.89
N VAL A 39 -3.94 5.13 8.52
CA VAL A 39 -3.10 4.04 8.01
C VAL A 39 -3.93 2.81 7.68
N PHE A 40 -3.74 2.29 6.46
CA PHE A 40 -4.22 0.99 6.02
C PHE A 40 -3.05 0.00 5.98
N TRP A 41 -3.20 -1.10 6.68
CA TRP A 41 -2.14 -2.07 6.89
C TRP A 41 -2.11 -3.20 5.87
N GLY A 42 -1.00 -3.93 5.88
CA GLY A 42 -0.79 -5.17 5.15
C GLY A 42 -1.81 -6.27 5.48
N GLY A 43 -1.70 -7.41 4.83
CA GLY A 43 -2.57 -8.57 5.02
C GLY A 43 -2.81 -9.36 3.74
N GLY A 44 -3.84 -10.19 3.72
CA GLY A 44 -4.22 -10.98 2.54
C GLY A 44 -4.69 -10.11 1.37
N ASP A 45 -4.78 -10.71 0.21
CA ASP A 45 -4.99 -10.02 -1.07
C ASP A 45 -6.23 -9.13 -1.13
N VAL A 46 -6.12 -8.06 -1.90
CA VAL A 46 -7.27 -7.25 -2.31
C VAL A 46 -8.10 -8.03 -3.32
N HIS A 47 -9.40 -8.11 -3.08
CA HIS A 47 -10.31 -8.88 -3.93
C HIS A 47 -10.41 -8.27 -5.34
N PRO A 48 -10.18 -9.05 -6.42
CA PRO A 48 -10.16 -8.55 -7.80
C PRO A 48 -11.43 -7.84 -8.27
N SER A 49 -12.59 -8.15 -7.67
CA SER A 49 -13.84 -7.44 -8.00
C SER A 49 -13.78 -5.92 -7.72
N LEU A 50 -12.87 -5.45 -6.83
CA LEU A 50 -12.73 -4.03 -6.55
C LEU A 50 -12.13 -3.27 -7.74
N TYR A 51 -11.31 -3.94 -8.56
CA TYR A 51 -10.75 -3.37 -9.80
C TYR A 51 -11.34 -4.02 -11.07
N ARG A 52 -12.58 -4.59 -10.93
CA ARG A 52 -13.42 -5.11 -12.01
C ARG A 52 -12.80 -6.28 -12.77
N GLU A 53 -12.11 -7.14 -12.07
CA GLU A 53 -11.52 -8.37 -12.61
C GLU A 53 -12.11 -9.62 -11.95
N LYS A 54 -12.04 -10.74 -12.67
CA LYS A 54 -12.28 -12.07 -12.10
C LYS A 54 -11.05 -12.50 -11.31
N ASN A 55 -11.26 -13.32 -10.29
CA ASN A 55 -10.14 -13.89 -9.54
C ASN A 55 -9.59 -15.12 -10.25
N GLU A 56 -8.29 -15.07 -10.57
CA GLU A 56 -7.54 -16.20 -11.14
C GLU A 56 -6.31 -16.55 -10.28
N TYR A 57 -5.68 -15.55 -9.62
CA TYR A 57 -4.41 -15.74 -8.94
C TYR A 57 -4.35 -15.15 -7.53
N SER A 58 -5.40 -14.45 -7.08
CA SER A 58 -5.45 -13.88 -5.73
C SER A 58 -5.94 -14.90 -4.72
N TYR A 59 -5.41 -14.85 -3.50
CA TYR A 59 -5.77 -15.75 -2.39
C TYR A 59 -5.78 -15.03 -1.03
N GLY A 60 -6.34 -15.67 -0.01
CA GLY A 60 -6.40 -15.08 1.34
C GLY A 60 -7.24 -13.81 1.44
N MET A 61 -8.18 -13.62 0.51
CA MET A 61 -9.01 -12.43 0.40
C MET A 61 -10.10 -12.39 1.47
N TYR A 62 -10.37 -11.19 1.99
CA TYR A 62 -11.45 -10.93 2.94
C TYR A 62 -12.34 -9.79 2.44
N LEU A 63 -13.33 -10.12 1.60
CA LEU A 63 -14.18 -9.11 0.95
C LEU A 63 -14.88 -8.16 1.93
N ASN A 64 -15.23 -8.63 3.13
CA ASN A 64 -15.83 -7.74 4.16
C ASN A 64 -14.82 -6.71 4.68
N ARG A 65 -13.54 -7.09 4.81
CA ARG A 65 -12.46 -6.16 5.11
C ARG A 65 -12.30 -5.14 4.00
N ASP A 66 -12.24 -5.61 2.75
CA ASP A 66 -12.12 -4.73 1.58
C ASP A 66 -13.24 -3.70 1.52
N LYS A 67 -14.50 -4.13 1.72
CA LYS A 67 -15.67 -3.23 1.74
C LYS A 67 -15.60 -2.20 2.85
N PHE A 68 -15.25 -2.64 4.06
CA PHE A 68 -15.13 -1.74 5.20
C PHE A 68 -14.00 -0.72 5.01
N GLU A 69 -12.80 -1.18 4.64
CA GLU A 69 -11.66 -0.29 4.40
C GLU A 69 -11.93 0.66 3.23
N SER A 70 -12.58 0.21 2.15
CA SER A 70 -12.99 1.08 1.04
C SER A 70 -13.99 2.15 1.50
N PHE A 71 -14.93 1.79 2.38
CA PHE A 71 -15.87 2.75 2.94
C PHE A 71 -15.15 3.81 3.79
N ILE A 72 -14.25 3.40 4.69
CA ILE A 72 -13.45 4.31 5.53
C ILE A 72 -12.55 5.19 4.65
N PHE A 73 -11.86 4.61 3.65
CA PHE A 73 -11.03 5.36 2.72
C PHE A 73 -11.81 6.49 2.04
N ASN A 74 -12.98 6.19 1.48
CA ASN A 74 -13.82 7.19 0.81
C ASN A 74 -14.31 8.30 1.76
N LYS A 75 -14.51 8.00 3.05
CA LYS A 75 -14.87 9.00 4.06
C LYS A 75 -13.68 9.84 4.51
N ALA A 76 -12.48 9.27 4.47
CA ALA A 76 -11.25 9.96 4.83
C ALA A 76 -10.74 10.89 3.73
N LEU A 77 -11.13 10.67 2.46
CA LEU A 77 -10.74 11.53 1.34
C LEU A 77 -10.96 13.01 1.67
N LEU A 78 -9.93 13.83 1.41
CA LEU A 78 -9.90 15.27 1.67
C LEU A 78 -9.93 15.69 3.17
N CYS A 79 -10.15 14.76 4.09
CA CYS A 79 -10.23 15.04 5.52
C CYS A 79 -8.91 14.80 6.24
N VAL A 80 -8.23 13.70 5.92
CA VAL A 80 -7.00 13.26 6.59
C VAL A 80 -6.03 12.66 5.57
N PRO A 81 -4.69 12.90 5.69
CA PRO A 81 -3.70 12.20 4.88
C PRO A 81 -3.78 10.68 5.10
N ILE A 82 -3.52 9.93 4.04
CA ILE A 82 -3.61 8.47 4.05
C ILE A 82 -2.25 7.85 3.77
N LEU A 83 -1.92 6.80 4.52
CA LEU A 83 -0.78 5.93 4.27
C LEU A 83 -1.28 4.49 4.06
N GLY A 84 -0.95 3.92 2.93
CA GLY A 84 -1.16 2.50 2.64
C GLY A 84 0.15 1.72 2.71
N ILE A 85 0.17 0.62 3.46
CA ILE A 85 1.33 -0.27 3.61
C ILE A 85 0.98 -1.63 3.01
N CYS A 86 1.80 -2.15 2.09
CA CYS A 86 1.67 -3.44 1.43
C CYS A 86 0.24 -3.61 0.85
N ARG A 87 -0.59 -4.50 1.41
CA ARG A 87 -1.99 -4.61 0.98
C ARG A 87 -2.75 -3.28 1.08
N GLY A 88 -2.47 -2.47 2.10
CA GLY A 88 -3.07 -1.13 2.24
C GLY A 88 -2.70 -0.20 1.07
N ALA A 89 -1.47 -0.28 0.57
CA ALA A 89 -1.03 0.42 -0.63
C ALA A 89 -1.77 -0.08 -1.89
N GLN A 90 -1.92 -1.39 -2.02
CA GLN A 90 -2.65 -2.02 -3.11
C GLN A 90 -4.12 -1.61 -3.13
N LEU A 91 -4.78 -1.63 -1.97
CA LEU A 91 -6.17 -1.16 -1.83
C LEU A 91 -6.28 0.32 -2.20
N SER A 92 -5.39 1.16 -1.70
CA SER A 92 -5.35 2.60 -1.99
C SER A 92 -5.14 2.86 -3.49
N CYS A 93 -4.26 2.09 -4.13
CA CYS A 93 -4.04 2.14 -5.58
C CYS A 93 -5.34 1.87 -6.36
N VAL A 94 -6.08 0.83 -5.98
CA VAL A 94 -7.38 0.50 -6.59
C VAL A 94 -8.40 1.61 -6.37
N LEU A 95 -8.49 2.14 -5.15
CA LEU A 95 -9.48 3.18 -4.78
C LEU A 95 -9.15 4.54 -5.40
N THR A 96 -7.92 4.76 -5.84
CA THR A 96 -7.48 5.94 -6.62
C THR A 96 -7.48 5.71 -8.13
N GLY A 97 -8.19 4.68 -8.61
CA GLY A 97 -8.44 4.42 -10.02
C GLY A 97 -7.41 3.52 -10.71
N GLY A 98 -6.46 2.97 -9.96
CA GLY A 98 -5.53 1.97 -10.45
C GLY A 98 -6.10 0.56 -10.48
N LYS A 99 -5.23 -0.40 -10.75
CA LYS A 99 -5.50 -1.85 -10.75
C LYS A 99 -4.36 -2.60 -10.08
N LEU A 100 -4.45 -3.93 -10.04
CA LEU A 100 -3.39 -4.80 -9.54
C LEU A 100 -3.03 -5.87 -10.57
N TRP A 101 -1.75 -6.20 -10.65
CA TRP A 101 -1.33 -7.52 -11.03
C TRP A 101 -1.75 -8.49 -9.94
N GLN A 102 -2.52 -9.52 -10.27
CA GLN A 102 -3.01 -10.49 -9.29
C GLN A 102 -1.88 -11.37 -8.74
N HIS A 103 -0.80 -11.51 -9.52
CA HIS A 103 0.40 -12.18 -9.06
C HIS A 103 1.64 -11.71 -9.83
N VAL A 104 2.72 -11.49 -9.10
CA VAL A 104 4.08 -11.26 -9.57
C VAL A 104 5.03 -12.18 -8.83
N ASP A 105 6.08 -12.63 -9.52
CA ASP A 105 7.11 -13.47 -8.93
C ASP A 105 8.22 -12.59 -8.31
N ASN A 106 9.04 -13.17 -7.43
CA ASN A 106 10.26 -12.58 -6.86
C ASN A 106 10.12 -11.36 -5.95
N HIS A 107 8.91 -10.94 -5.60
CA HIS A 107 8.63 -9.86 -4.65
C HIS A 107 8.39 -10.35 -3.20
N GLY A 108 8.68 -11.60 -2.91
CA GLY A 108 8.68 -12.15 -1.55
C GLY A 108 10.04 -12.09 -0.84
N ARG A 109 10.95 -11.22 -1.29
CA ARG A 109 12.31 -11.07 -0.75
C ARG A 109 12.75 -9.61 -0.82
N ASP A 110 13.58 -9.21 0.14
CA ASP A 110 14.23 -7.89 0.13
C ASP A 110 14.94 -7.63 -1.19
N HIS A 111 14.79 -6.42 -1.70
CA HIS A 111 15.46 -5.97 -2.91
C HIS A 111 15.72 -4.46 -2.86
N ASN A 112 16.52 -3.97 -3.80
CA ASN A 112 16.76 -2.55 -3.95
C ASN A 112 15.61 -1.89 -4.71
N ILE A 113 15.24 -0.70 -4.26
CA ILE A 113 14.34 0.20 -4.96
C ILE A 113 15.08 1.48 -5.33
N VAL A 114 14.70 2.08 -6.45
CA VAL A 114 15.26 3.33 -6.94
C VAL A 114 14.21 4.41 -6.80
N MET A 115 14.53 5.43 -6.01
CA MET A 115 13.71 6.63 -5.85
C MET A 115 13.76 7.49 -7.11
N LYS A 116 12.77 8.36 -7.30
CA LYS A 116 12.67 9.27 -8.45
C LYS A 116 13.88 10.18 -8.62
N ASP A 117 14.59 10.51 -7.54
CA ASP A 117 15.83 11.31 -7.55
C ASP A 117 17.09 10.48 -7.85
N GLY A 118 16.94 9.17 -8.09
CA GLY A 118 18.03 8.23 -8.36
C GLY A 118 18.64 7.61 -7.10
N THR A 119 18.19 7.97 -5.91
CA THR A 119 18.65 7.33 -4.66
C THR A 119 18.22 5.87 -4.64
N VAL A 120 19.18 4.99 -4.34
CA VAL A 120 18.92 3.55 -4.19
C VAL A 120 18.87 3.20 -2.70
N ILE A 121 17.77 2.59 -2.27
CA ILE A 121 17.61 2.11 -0.90
C ILE A 121 17.18 0.63 -0.91
N LYS A 122 17.55 -0.11 0.13
CA LYS A 122 17.07 -1.47 0.30
C LYS A 122 15.69 -1.45 0.96
N ALA A 123 14.72 -2.15 0.36
CA ALA A 123 13.38 -2.35 0.91
C ALA A 123 13.17 -3.83 1.25
N ASN A 124 12.42 -4.08 2.32
CA ASN A 124 11.88 -5.42 2.55
C ASN A 124 10.65 -5.65 1.67
N SER A 125 10.36 -6.90 1.34
CA SER A 125 9.25 -7.23 0.46
C SER A 125 8.69 -8.61 0.77
N THR A 126 7.37 -8.69 0.92
CA THR A 126 6.64 -9.92 1.24
C THR A 126 5.35 -10.07 0.42
N HIS A 127 5.21 -9.33 -0.68
CA HIS A 127 4.00 -9.32 -1.47
C HIS A 127 4.10 -10.16 -2.74
N HIS A 128 2.98 -10.53 -3.31
CA HIS A 128 2.86 -11.15 -4.62
C HIS A 128 1.79 -10.50 -5.51
N GLN A 129 0.94 -9.61 -4.98
CA GLN A 129 0.18 -8.67 -5.80
C GLN A 129 1.00 -7.39 -5.99
N MET A 130 0.82 -6.67 -7.11
CA MET A 130 1.55 -5.43 -7.39
C MET A 130 0.63 -4.36 -7.92
N MET A 131 0.87 -3.14 -7.52
CA MET A 131 0.15 -1.96 -8.00
C MET A 131 0.34 -1.74 -9.50
N ILE A 132 -0.75 -1.35 -10.17
CA ILE A 132 -0.79 -0.73 -11.50
C ILE A 132 -1.42 0.65 -11.28
N PRO A 133 -0.62 1.67 -10.96
CA PRO A 133 -1.14 2.99 -10.61
C PRO A 133 -1.95 3.61 -11.75
N SER A 134 -2.94 4.43 -11.41
CA SER A 134 -3.61 5.28 -12.37
C SER A 134 -2.65 6.35 -12.89
N LYS A 135 -2.97 6.98 -14.01
CA LYS A 135 -2.14 8.06 -14.59
C LYS A 135 -2.11 9.34 -13.72
N GLU A 136 -3.04 9.49 -12.79
CA GLU A 136 -3.08 10.57 -11.81
C GLU A 136 -2.24 10.26 -10.54
N THR A 137 -1.65 9.06 -10.47
CA THR A 137 -0.83 8.62 -9.34
C THR A 137 0.64 8.63 -9.76
N GLU A 138 1.44 9.39 -9.04
CA GLU A 138 2.87 9.51 -9.28
C GLU A 138 3.61 8.28 -8.71
N ILE A 139 4.52 7.70 -9.49
CA ILE A 139 5.45 6.68 -9.03
C ILE A 139 6.69 7.39 -8.47
N LEU A 140 6.94 7.21 -7.17
CA LEU A 140 8.07 7.79 -6.45
C LEU A 140 9.28 6.86 -6.37
N ALA A 141 9.03 5.54 -6.40
CA ALA A 141 10.09 4.54 -6.46
C ALA A 141 9.63 3.30 -7.22
N THR A 142 10.60 2.65 -7.86
CA THR A 142 10.43 1.34 -8.52
C THR A 142 11.48 0.37 -8.04
N SER A 143 11.27 -0.93 -8.25
CA SER A 143 12.37 -1.90 -8.12
C SER A 143 13.55 -1.49 -9.00
N GLU A 144 14.79 -1.71 -8.53
CA GLU A 144 16.02 -1.40 -9.29
C GLU A 144 16.09 -2.17 -10.60
N LYS A 145 15.49 -3.34 -10.64
CA LYS A 145 15.42 -4.25 -11.80
C LYS A 145 14.02 -4.79 -11.92
N VAL A 146 13.60 -5.15 -13.11
CA VAL A 146 12.39 -5.94 -13.30
C VAL A 146 12.61 -7.32 -12.67
N LEU A 147 11.91 -7.59 -11.57
CA LEU A 147 12.02 -8.85 -10.81
C LEU A 147 11.03 -9.91 -11.33
N SER A 148 9.88 -9.44 -11.85
CA SER A 148 8.81 -10.28 -12.39
C SER A 148 8.51 -9.91 -13.85
N PRO A 149 9.29 -10.38 -14.81
CA PRO A 149 9.02 -10.12 -16.23
C PRO A 149 7.71 -10.80 -16.69
N LEU A 150 7.22 -11.79 -15.96
CA LEU A 150 5.95 -12.47 -16.23
C LEU A 150 4.95 -12.16 -15.12
N LYS A 151 3.98 -11.30 -15.41
CA LYS A 151 2.94 -10.86 -14.49
C LYS A 151 1.60 -11.53 -14.82
N LYS A 152 0.73 -11.71 -13.81
CA LYS A 152 -0.52 -12.47 -13.98
C LYS A 152 -1.74 -11.58 -13.70
N THR A 153 -2.74 -11.68 -14.57
CA THR A 153 -4.04 -11.01 -14.49
C THR A 153 -5.18 -12.02 -14.70
N GLN A 154 -6.43 -11.56 -14.69
CA GLN A 154 -7.58 -12.38 -15.06
C GLN A 154 -7.47 -13.00 -16.48
N ASP A 155 -6.71 -12.38 -17.37
CA ASP A 155 -6.53 -12.83 -18.76
C ASP A 155 -5.33 -13.78 -18.92
N GLY A 156 -4.78 -14.24 -17.80
CA GLY A 156 -3.63 -15.13 -17.74
C GLY A 156 -2.31 -14.42 -17.54
N LYS A 157 -1.23 -14.96 -18.10
CA LYS A 157 0.13 -14.46 -17.98
C LYS A 157 0.43 -13.43 -19.06
N LYS A 158 1.06 -12.34 -18.66
CA LYS A 158 1.51 -11.27 -19.56
C LYS A 158 2.97 -10.94 -19.31
N GLU A 159 3.78 -10.94 -20.35
CA GLU A 159 5.14 -10.40 -20.30
C GLU A 159 5.09 -8.87 -20.17
N SER A 160 5.88 -8.33 -19.27
CA SER A 160 6.02 -6.90 -19.08
C SER A 160 7.40 -6.59 -18.50
N ASN A 161 8.10 -5.71 -19.16
CA ASN A 161 9.34 -5.11 -18.68
C ASN A 161 9.10 -3.70 -18.11
N ASP A 162 7.84 -3.35 -17.84
CA ASP A 162 7.51 -2.07 -17.23
C ASP A 162 8.10 -1.98 -15.82
N PRO A 163 8.47 -0.77 -15.37
CA PRO A 163 8.89 -0.54 -14.00
C PRO A 163 7.90 -1.12 -13.00
N GLU A 164 8.41 -1.65 -11.91
CA GLU A 164 7.62 -2.28 -10.85
C GLU A 164 7.47 -1.29 -9.70
N PRO A 165 6.27 -0.69 -9.52
CA PRO A 165 6.04 0.36 -8.54
C PRO A 165 6.16 -0.16 -7.11
N GLU A 166 6.99 0.51 -6.31
CA GLU A 166 7.22 0.20 -4.90
C GLU A 166 6.68 1.31 -3.98
N ILE A 167 6.80 2.57 -4.43
CA ILE A 167 6.24 3.71 -3.71
C ILE A 167 5.51 4.60 -4.71
N CYS A 168 4.28 4.94 -4.37
CA CYS A 168 3.44 5.82 -5.18
C CYS A 168 2.78 6.90 -4.31
N PHE A 169 2.45 8.03 -4.93
CA PHE A 169 1.69 9.10 -4.29
C PHE A 169 0.54 9.56 -5.18
N ASN A 170 -0.65 9.65 -4.61
CA ASN A 170 -1.80 10.26 -5.25
C ASN A 170 -2.12 11.58 -4.54
N ASP A 171 -1.86 12.70 -5.20
CA ASP A 171 -2.01 14.04 -4.62
C ASP A 171 -3.47 14.36 -4.30
N ALA A 172 -4.39 14.04 -5.20
CA ALA A 172 -5.82 14.31 -5.01
C ALA A 172 -6.41 13.58 -3.79
N ALA A 173 -5.91 12.38 -3.49
CA ALA A 173 -6.30 11.63 -2.32
C ALA A 173 -5.40 11.91 -1.10
N ARG A 174 -4.32 12.67 -1.26
CA ARG A 174 -3.26 12.85 -0.25
C ARG A 174 -2.80 11.51 0.33
N CYS A 175 -2.57 10.55 -0.57
CA CYS A 175 -2.33 9.15 -0.21
C CYS A 175 -0.94 8.69 -0.64
N LEU A 176 -0.09 8.35 0.33
CA LEU A 176 1.18 7.67 0.13
C LEU A 176 0.95 6.16 0.18
N MET A 177 1.49 5.44 -0.80
CA MET A 177 1.37 4.00 -0.96
C MET A 177 2.76 3.38 -0.97
N ILE A 178 3.07 2.51 -0.01
CA ILE A 178 4.35 1.83 0.13
C ILE A 178 4.11 0.32 0.06
N GLN A 179 4.70 -0.34 -0.94
CA GLN A 179 4.47 -1.77 -1.19
C GLN A 179 5.17 -2.67 -0.16
N GLY A 180 6.33 -2.28 0.32
CA GLY A 180 7.05 -2.97 1.39
C GLY A 180 6.54 -2.66 2.79
N HIS A 181 7.26 -3.12 3.81
CA HIS A 181 6.88 -3.04 5.23
C HIS A 181 7.92 -2.24 6.05
N PRO A 182 7.94 -0.91 5.98
CA PRO A 182 8.87 -0.09 6.76
C PRO A 182 8.68 -0.27 8.28
N GLU A 183 7.50 -0.70 8.71
CA GLU A 183 7.15 -0.91 10.12
C GLU A 183 7.73 -2.19 10.72
N TYR A 184 8.30 -3.11 9.95
CA TYR A 184 8.89 -4.32 10.49
C TYR A 184 10.17 -4.01 11.26
N HIS A 185 10.38 -4.74 12.35
CA HIS A 185 11.55 -4.54 13.24
C HIS A 185 12.89 -4.67 12.49
N ASP A 186 12.98 -5.61 11.56
CA ASP A 186 14.16 -5.90 10.74
C ASP A 186 14.21 -5.13 9.40
N SER A 187 13.28 -4.22 9.19
CA SER A 187 13.29 -3.36 8.01
C SER A 187 14.56 -2.50 7.96
N PRO A 188 15.17 -2.30 6.79
CA PRO A 188 16.33 -1.42 6.63
C PRO A 188 16.06 -0.01 7.17
N ALA A 189 17.07 0.60 7.82
CA ALA A 189 16.91 1.88 8.50
C ALA A 189 16.47 3.00 7.55
N GLU A 190 17.07 3.05 6.36
CA GLU A 190 16.73 4.02 5.31
C GLU A 190 15.27 3.87 4.87
N PHE A 191 14.76 2.63 4.80
CA PHE A 191 13.38 2.36 4.42
C PHE A 191 12.38 2.77 5.51
N LYS A 192 12.76 2.64 6.79
CA LYS A 192 11.94 3.10 7.93
C LYS A 192 11.71 4.60 7.95
N THR A 193 12.63 5.38 7.39
CA THR A 193 12.52 6.85 7.37
C THR A 193 11.53 7.38 6.34
N LEU A 194 10.94 6.53 5.48
CA LEU A 194 9.97 6.93 4.46
C LEU A 194 8.55 7.13 5.02
N THR A 195 8.31 6.75 6.25
CA THR A 195 7.01 6.89 6.94
C THR A 195 7.11 7.89 8.07
#